data_7b2594e3f97dc1ab1743f2fc63a64b1d
#
_entry.id   7b2594e3f97dc1ab1743f2fc63a64b1d
#
_cell.length_a   1.000
_cell.length_b   1.000
_cell.length_c   1.000
_cell.angle_alpha   90.00
_cell.angle_beta   90.00
_cell.angle_gamma   90.00
#
_symmetry.space_group_name_H-M   'P 1'
#
loop_
_entity.id
_entity.type
_entity.pdbx_description
1 polymer ?
#
loop_
_entity_poly.entity_id
_entity_poly.type
_entity_poly.pdbx_seq_one_letter_code
_entity_poly.pdbx_strand_id
1 'polypeptide(L)'
;FESMCRRERCPYSVLGHATPERHLLLTDRELAEDVVDMPLDVLLGKTPRMHRTAERREIRSDEADFSGLDIRAALHRVLRFPAVGSKSFLITIGDRSVGGLVVRDQMVGPWQVPVADAAVTLAGFDSEHGEAMAMGERTPLAVVNGPASGRMAIAEAVCNLACAAINEISDIRLSANWMAAAGEEGQEGMLFDTVKAVGMELCPALGIAITVG
;
A
#
# COMPACT_ATOMS: atom_id res chain seq x y z
N PHE A 1 30.32 0.32 12.57
CA PHE A 1 29.86 -0.94 11.97
C PHE A 1 30.75 -2.11 12.38
N GLU A 2 32.06 -2.09 12.10
CA GLU A 2 32.98 -3.19 12.41
C GLU A 2 32.97 -3.61 13.89
N SER A 3 32.95 -2.64 14.81
CA SER A 3 32.90 -2.92 16.25
C SER A 3 31.60 -3.60 16.66
N MET A 4 30.48 -3.24 16.03
CA MET A 4 29.20 -3.91 16.22
C MET A 4 29.26 -5.35 15.71
N CYS A 5 29.76 -5.57 14.51
CA CYS A 5 29.92 -6.90 13.94
C CYS A 5 30.79 -7.80 14.82
N ARG A 6 31.91 -7.28 15.35
CA ARG A 6 32.75 -8.03 16.31
C ARG A 6 32.00 -8.37 17.59
N ARG A 7 31.29 -7.40 18.16
CA ARG A 7 30.53 -7.63 19.41
C ARG A 7 29.46 -8.69 19.21
N GLU A 8 28.74 -8.64 18.11
CA GLU A 8 27.64 -9.55 17.79
C GLU A 8 28.11 -10.86 17.11
N ARG A 9 29.45 -11.07 16.97
CA ARG A 9 30.03 -12.22 16.25
C ARG A 9 29.43 -12.41 14.84
N CYS A 10 29.11 -11.31 14.17
CA CYS A 10 28.55 -11.31 12.82
C CYS A 10 29.70 -11.16 11.81
N PRO A 11 29.98 -12.16 10.97
CA PRO A 11 31.00 -12.03 9.94
C PRO A 11 30.55 -10.99 8.89
N TYR A 12 31.52 -10.22 8.40
CA TYR A 12 31.28 -9.24 7.35
C TYR A 12 32.47 -9.19 6.39
N SER A 13 32.23 -8.70 5.20
CA SER A 13 33.26 -8.46 4.19
C SER A 13 33.10 -7.07 3.58
N VAL A 14 34.24 -6.41 3.33
CA VAL A 14 34.28 -5.15 2.58
C VAL A 14 34.38 -5.53 1.11
N LEU A 15 33.33 -5.26 0.34
CA LEU A 15 33.24 -5.63 -1.07
C LEU A 15 33.82 -4.56 -2.01
N GLY A 16 33.94 -3.33 -1.54
CA GLY A 16 34.45 -2.25 -2.35
C GLY A 16 34.35 -0.89 -1.68
N HIS A 17 34.58 0.15 -2.44
CA HIS A 17 34.54 1.54 -2.02
C HIS A 17 33.69 2.36 -2.98
N ALA A 18 32.98 3.35 -2.45
CA ALA A 18 32.32 4.35 -3.27
C ALA A 18 33.38 5.28 -3.87
N THR A 19 33.27 5.54 -5.17
CA THR A 19 34.15 6.44 -5.93
C THR A 19 33.33 7.61 -6.47
N PRO A 20 33.96 8.74 -6.85
CA PRO A 20 33.25 9.85 -7.46
C PRO A 20 32.79 9.56 -8.91
N GLU A 21 33.35 8.54 -9.55
CA GLU A 21 32.99 8.17 -10.91
C GLU A 21 31.57 7.57 -10.92
N ARG A 22 30.78 7.98 -11.91
CA ARG A 22 29.44 7.41 -12.15
C ARG A 22 29.55 6.09 -12.91
N HIS A 23 30.23 5.14 -12.32
CA HIS A 23 30.55 3.85 -12.93
C HIS A 23 30.48 2.74 -11.88
N LEU A 24 29.91 1.59 -12.24
CA LEU A 24 29.94 0.37 -11.44
C LEU A 24 30.93 -0.59 -12.06
N LEU A 25 32.01 -0.87 -11.31
CA LEU A 25 33.00 -1.88 -11.65
C LEU A 25 32.96 -2.99 -10.58
N LEU A 26 32.73 -4.21 -11.00
CA LEU A 26 32.80 -5.42 -10.17
C LEU A 26 33.79 -6.40 -10.79
N THR A 27 34.92 -6.59 -10.10
CA THR A 27 35.97 -7.52 -10.52
C THR A 27 35.88 -8.80 -9.72
N ASP A 28 35.88 -9.94 -10.36
CA ASP A 28 36.03 -11.24 -9.76
C ASP A 28 37.51 -11.65 -9.77
N ARG A 29 38.10 -11.89 -8.60
CA ARG A 29 39.52 -12.25 -8.47
C ARG A 29 39.82 -13.68 -8.88
N GLU A 30 38.85 -14.58 -8.74
CA GLU A 30 39.01 -15.99 -9.10
C GLU A 30 38.89 -16.20 -10.60
N LEU A 31 37.96 -15.49 -11.22
CA LEU A 31 37.78 -15.53 -12.67
C LEU A 31 38.75 -14.60 -13.41
N ALA A 32 39.37 -13.67 -12.72
CA ALA A 32 40.20 -12.60 -13.30
C ALA A 32 39.46 -11.79 -14.39
N GLU A 33 38.18 -11.56 -14.20
CA GLU A 33 37.29 -10.85 -15.11
C GLU A 33 36.54 -9.73 -14.40
N ASP A 34 36.22 -8.69 -15.18
CA ASP A 34 35.29 -7.64 -14.75
C ASP A 34 33.86 -8.11 -15.04
N VAL A 35 33.22 -8.67 -14.02
CA VAL A 35 31.87 -9.26 -14.12
C VAL A 35 30.83 -8.19 -14.42
N VAL A 36 31.05 -6.96 -13.92
CA VAL A 36 30.24 -5.77 -14.22
C VAL A 36 31.19 -4.62 -14.52
N ASP A 37 31.06 -4.03 -15.66
CA ASP A 37 31.76 -2.82 -16.10
C ASP A 37 30.78 -1.94 -16.87
N MET A 38 30.10 -1.03 -16.17
CA MET A 38 29.05 -0.21 -16.79
C MET A 38 28.85 1.15 -16.16
N PRO A 39 28.48 2.16 -16.95
CA PRO A 39 28.05 3.44 -16.42
C PRO A 39 26.82 3.33 -15.53
N LEU A 40 26.79 4.05 -14.40
CA LEU A 40 25.61 4.08 -13.52
C LEU A 40 24.34 4.57 -14.22
N ASP A 41 24.47 5.36 -15.28
CA ASP A 41 23.31 5.81 -16.07
C ASP A 41 22.58 4.68 -16.79
N VAL A 42 23.23 3.54 -17.01
CA VAL A 42 22.58 2.31 -17.54
C VAL A 42 21.71 1.68 -16.45
N LEU A 43 22.20 1.62 -15.22
CA LEU A 43 21.51 1.02 -14.07
C LEU A 43 20.46 1.94 -13.44
N LEU A 44 20.84 3.19 -13.22
CA LEU A 44 20.08 4.18 -12.44
C LEU A 44 19.62 5.36 -13.29
N GLY A 45 19.83 5.30 -14.60
CA GLY A 45 19.38 6.33 -15.53
C GLY A 45 17.87 6.35 -15.69
N LYS A 46 17.38 7.38 -16.36
CA LYS A 46 15.95 7.49 -16.67
C LYS A 46 15.56 6.42 -17.67
N THR A 47 14.66 5.53 -17.28
CA THR A 47 14.02 4.60 -18.21
C THR A 47 13.33 5.35 -19.35
N PRO A 48 13.34 4.81 -20.58
CA PRO A 48 12.60 5.40 -21.69
C PRO A 48 11.13 5.60 -21.29
N ARG A 49 10.56 6.73 -21.67
CA ARG A 49 9.14 6.98 -21.42
C ARG A 49 8.31 6.00 -22.24
N MET A 50 7.50 5.24 -21.57
CA MET A 50 6.52 4.38 -22.20
C MET A 50 5.33 5.22 -22.67
N HIS A 51 4.97 5.11 -23.94
CA HIS A 51 3.75 5.69 -24.48
C HIS A 51 2.71 4.59 -24.63
N ARG A 52 1.55 4.81 -24.02
CA ARG A 52 0.39 3.93 -24.16
C ARG A 52 -0.79 4.76 -24.68
N THR A 53 -1.53 4.19 -25.59
CA THR A 53 -2.80 4.73 -26.03
C THR A 53 -3.89 4.00 -25.26
N ALA A 54 -4.74 4.77 -24.58
CA ALA A 54 -5.85 4.22 -23.81
C ALA A 54 -7.14 4.82 -24.31
N GLU A 55 -8.13 3.98 -24.56
CA GLU A 55 -9.47 4.40 -24.96
C GLU A 55 -10.39 4.45 -23.74
N ARG A 56 -11.25 5.46 -23.71
CA ARG A 56 -12.31 5.55 -22.71
C ARG A 56 -13.55 4.92 -23.24
N ARG A 57 -14.16 4.07 -22.44
CA ARG A 57 -15.48 3.50 -22.71
C ARG A 57 -16.47 4.01 -21.67
N GLU A 58 -17.64 4.42 -22.12
CA GLU A 58 -18.75 4.69 -21.22
C GLU A 58 -19.26 3.35 -20.66
N ILE A 59 -19.13 3.15 -19.36
CA ILE A 59 -19.69 1.99 -18.69
C ILE A 59 -21.17 2.28 -18.46
N ARG A 60 -22.02 1.62 -19.23
CA ARG A 60 -23.48 1.64 -19.00
C ARG A 60 -23.80 0.46 -18.09
N SER A 61 -24.25 0.75 -16.88
CA SER A 61 -24.89 -0.24 -16.03
C SER A 61 -26.39 -0.08 -16.15
N ASP A 62 -27.11 -1.17 -16.28
CA ASP A 62 -28.55 -1.15 -16.12
C ASP A 62 -28.88 -0.66 -14.70
N GLU A 63 -29.83 0.27 -14.59
CA GLU A 63 -30.29 0.72 -13.28
C GLU A 63 -30.93 -0.47 -12.54
N ALA A 64 -30.42 -0.74 -11.34
CA ALA A 64 -30.96 -1.80 -10.52
C ALA A 64 -32.34 -1.41 -10.00
N ASP A 65 -33.34 -2.27 -10.22
CA ASP A 65 -34.67 -2.09 -9.64
C ASP A 65 -34.70 -2.50 -8.17
N PHE A 66 -34.89 -1.54 -7.29
CA PHE A 66 -35.01 -1.73 -5.84
C PHE A 66 -36.46 -1.65 -5.33
N SER A 67 -37.46 -1.60 -6.20
CA SER A 67 -38.87 -1.40 -5.82
C SER A 67 -39.43 -2.45 -4.89
N GLY A 68 -38.90 -3.67 -4.93
CA GLY A 68 -39.30 -4.78 -4.08
C GLY A 68 -38.33 -5.12 -2.94
N LEU A 69 -37.39 -4.21 -2.62
CA LEU A 69 -36.33 -4.49 -1.66
C LEU A 69 -36.82 -4.43 -0.22
N ASP A 70 -36.77 -5.55 0.51
CA ASP A 70 -36.84 -5.57 1.96
C ASP A 70 -35.49 -5.17 2.55
N ILE A 71 -35.44 -3.98 3.16
CA ILE A 71 -34.24 -3.40 3.74
C ILE A 71 -33.64 -4.29 4.84
N ARG A 72 -34.46 -4.94 5.67
CA ARG A 72 -33.98 -5.83 6.74
C ARG A 72 -33.32 -7.08 6.14
N ALA A 73 -33.95 -7.69 5.15
CA ALA A 73 -33.39 -8.85 4.46
C ALA A 73 -32.10 -8.48 3.70
N ALA A 74 -32.06 -7.31 3.09
CA ALA A 74 -30.87 -6.78 2.43
C ALA A 74 -29.72 -6.56 3.42
N LEU A 75 -29.98 -5.93 4.58
CA LEU A 75 -28.99 -5.73 5.64
C LEU A 75 -28.41 -7.08 6.11
N HIS A 76 -29.25 -8.06 6.39
CA HIS A 76 -28.77 -9.39 6.80
C HIS A 76 -27.94 -10.08 5.72
N ARG A 77 -28.26 -9.91 4.44
CA ARG A 77 -27.44 -10.43 3.34
C ARG A 77 -26.09 -9.73 3.26
N VAL A 78 -26.06 -8.41 3.37
CA VAL A 78 -24.82 -7.62 3.36
C VAL A 78 -23.91 -8.01 4.52
N LEU A 79 -24.45 -8.11 5.76
CA LEU A 79 -23.66 -8.51 6.94
C LEU A 79 -23.09 -9.93 6.85
N ARG A 80 -23.71 -10.81 6.07
CA ARG A 80 -23.24 -12.19 5.83
C ARG A 80 -22.37 -12.32 4.59
N PHE A 81 -22.26 -11.26 3.81
CA PHE A 81 -21.45 -11.29 2.60
C PHE A 81 -19.96 -11.46 2.98
N PRO A 82 -19.21 -12.35 2.31
CA PRO A 82 -17.83 -12.66 2.72
C PRO A 82 -16.89 -11.47 2.81
N ALA A 83 -17.09 -10.44 1.98
CA ALA A 83 -16.30 -9.22 2.02
C ALA A 83 -16.62 -8.31 3.22
N VAL A 84 -17.79 -8.46 3.85
CA VAL A 84 -18.29 -7.65 4.97
C VAL A 84 -18.27 -8.40 6.29
N GLY A 85 -18.49 -9.71 6.26
CA GLY A 85 -18.55 -10.57 7.44
C GLY A 85 -17.26 -10.56 8.25
N SER A 86 -17.35 -10.89 9.53
CA SER A 86 -16.21 -10.93 10.45
C SER A 86 -15.06 -11.79 9.93
N LYS A 87 -13.85 -11.27 10.03
CA LYS A 87 -12.58 -11.94 9.69
C LYS A 87 -11.80 -12.39 10.95
N SER A 88 -12.45 -12.39 12.11
CA SER A 88 -11.82 -12.77 13.37
C SER A 88 -11.08 -14.12 13.32
N PHE A 89 -11.62 -15.08 12.55
CA PHE A 89 -10.98 -16.37 12.34
C PHE A 89 -9.59 -16.27 11.70
N LEU A 90 -9.36 -15.32 10.79
CA LEU A 90 -8.05 -15.11 10.15
C LEU A 90 -7.01 -14.61 11.15
N ILE A 91 -7.43 -13.82 12.12
CA ILE A 91 -6.56 -13.29 13.18
C ILE A 91 -6.24 -14.37 14.22
N THR A 92 -7.19 -15.28 14.49
CA THR A 92 -7.04 -16.31 15.52
C THR A 92 -6.29 -17.57 15.06
N ILE A 93 -6.23 -17.86 13.77
CA ILE A 93 -5.48 -19.00 13.24
C ILE A 93 -3.99 -18.69 13.01
N GLY A 94 -3.63 -17.41 12.82
CA GLY A 94 -2.25 -16.96 12.66
C GLY A 94 -1.70 -16.31 13.93
N ASP A 95 -0.49 -15.79 13.84
CA ASP A 95 0.11 -14.99 14.90
C ASP A 95 -0.60 -13.64 15.03
N ARG A 96 -1.16 -13.37 16.18
CA ARG A 96 -1.89 -12.11 16.46
C ARG A 96 -0.96 -10.93 16.56
N SER A 97 0.13 -11.09 17.28
CA SER A 97 1.16 -10.06 17.40
C SER A 97 2.51 -10.71 17.63
N VAL A 98 3.54 -10.13 17.03
CA VAL A 98 4.92 -10.60 17.11
C VAL A 98 5.81 -9.40 17.48
N GLY A 99 6.86 -9.66 18.28
CA GLY A 99 7.87 -8.67 18.62
C GLY A 99 7.55 -7.77 19.82
N GLY A 100 6.31 -7.73 20.30
CA GLY A 100 5.94 -7.02 21.54
C GLY A 100 5.84 -5.49 21.43
N LEU A 101 6.02 -4.91 20.24
CA LEU A 101 5.93 -3.46 20.01
C LEU A 101 4.54 -3.00 19.54
N VAL A 102 3.54 -3.84 19.63
CA VAL A 102 2.15 -3.52 19.28
C VAL A 102 1.51 -2.71 20.41
N VAL A 103 1.00 -1.53 20.10
CA VAL A 103 0.35 -0.65 21.08
C VAL A 103 -0.99 -1.21 21.52
N ARG A 104 -1.74 -1.81 20.60
CA ARG A 104 -3.03 -2.42 20.86
C ARG A 104 -3.18 -3.70 20.03
N ASP A 105 -3.76 -4.72 20.62
CA ASP A 105 -4.13 -5.96 19.94
C ASP A 105 -5.15 -5.70 18.82
N GLN A 106 -5.12 -6.51 17.78
CA GLN A 106 -6.04 -6.44 16.64
C GLN A 106 -7.50 -6.58 17.05
N MET A 107 -7.77 -7.36 18.09
CA MET A 107 -9.11 -7.54 18.64
C MET A 107 -9.37 -6.47 19.71
N VAL A 108 -10.39 -5.66 19.50
CA VAL A 108 -10.67 -4.47 20.29
C VAL A 108 -11.72 -4.72 21.36
N GLY A 109 -11.59 -3.99 22.49
CA GLY A 109 -12.53 -3.99 23.61
C GLY A 109 -12.42 -5.21 24.52
N PRO A 110 -13.18 -5.21 25.66
CA PRO A 110 -13.07 -6.24 26.69
C PRO A 110 -13.51 -7.63 26.21
N TRP A 111 -14.39 -7.68 25.22
CA TRP A 111 -14.89 -8.92 24.62
C TRP A 111 -14.07 -9.42 23.43
N GLN A 112 -13.12 -8.60 22.97
CA GLN A 112 -12.26 -8.93 21.81
C GLN A 112 -13.05 -9.42 20.58
N VAL A 113 -14.14 -8.76 20.25
CA VAL A 113 -15.00 -9.09 19.12
C VAL A 113 -14.73 -8.22 17.89
N PRO A 114 -14.71 -6.86 18.01
CA PRO A 114 -14.38 -6.02 16.87
C PRO A 114 -12.89 -6.15 16.50
N VAL A 115 -12.61 -6.12 15.21
CA VAL A 115 -11.25 -6.03 14.69
C VAL A 115 -10.91 -4.56 14.47
N ALA A 116 -9.70 -4.14 14.84
CA ALA A 116 -9.22 -2.79 14.61
C ALA A 116 -9.00 -2.52 13.11
N ASP A 117 -9.37 -1.32 12.67
CA ASP A 117 -9.19 -0.86 11.28
C ASP A 117 -7.81 -0.21 11.07
N ALA A 118 -7.05 0.01 12.13
CA ALA A 118 -5.68 0.50 12.08
C ALA A 118 -4.78 -0.28 13.02
N ALA A 119 -3.51 -0.40 12.63
CA ALA A 119 -2.43 -0.94 13.45
C ALA A 119 -1.54 0.20 13.95
N VAL A 120 -1.13 0.13 15.23
CA VAL A 120 -0.21 1.09 15.83
C VAL A 120 0.93 0.33 16.51
N THR A 121 2.15 0.67 16.14
CA THR A 121 3.37 0.06 16.69
C THR A 121 4.28 1.11 17.28
N LEU A 122 5.03 0.73 18.31
CA LEU A 122 6.07 1.57 18.93
C LEU A 122 7.37 1.50 18.12
N ALA A 123 8.13 2.58 18.12
CA ALA A 123 9.47 2.62 17.55
C ALA A 123 10.51 1.86 18.38
N GLY A 124 10.22 1.61 19.65
CA GLY A 124 11.07 0.86 20.59
C GLY A 124 10.42 0.69 21.94
N PHE A 125 10.97 -0.17 22.79
CA PHE A 125 10.42 -0.44 24.13
C PHE A 125 10.51 0.76 25.08
N ASP A 126 11.47 1.65 24.83
CA ASP A 126 11.69 2.85 25.66
C ASP A 126 11.17 4.14 24.98
N SER A 127 10.27 4.01 24.01
CA SER A 127 9.76 5.11 23.21
C SER A 127 8.24 5.24 23.33
N GLU A 128 7.75 6.46 23.43
CA GLU A 128 6.33 6.81 23.26
C GLU A 128 5.98 7.19 21.82
N HIS A 129 6.97 7.20 20.92
CA HIS A 129 6.76 7.41 19.50
C HIS A 129 6.51 6.08 18.79
N GLY A 130 5.74 6.15 17.72
CA GLY A 130 5.37 4.98 16.95
C GLY A 130 4.89 5.32 15.56
N GLU A 131 4.39 4.31 14.88
CA GLU A 131 3.82 4.41 13.56
C GLU A 131 2.41 3.85 13.56
N ALA A 132 1.52 4.48 12.79
CA ALA A 132 0.17 4.01 12.57
C ALA A 132 -0.03 3.67 11.10
N MET A 133 -0.68 2.53 10.85
CA MET A 133 -0.96 2.03 9.51
C MET A 133 -2.43 1.68 9.38
N ALA A 134 -3.01 2.00 8.24
CA ALA A 134 -4.38 1.63 7.89
C ALA A 134 -4.49 1.33 6.40
N MET A 135 -5.53 0.63 6.02
CA MET A 135 -5.82 0.28 4.63
C MET A 135 -7.15 0.85 4.19
N GLY A 136 -7.29 1.07 2.89
CA GLY A 136 -8.55 1.38 2.24
C GLY A 136 -8.63 0.70 0.89
N GLU A 137 -9.77 0.11 0.59
CA GLU A 137 -10.04 -0.61 -0.65
C GLU A 137 -11.50 -0.47 -1.05
N ARG A 138 -11.75 -0.13 -2.32
CA ARG A 138 -13.10 -0.01 -2.89
C ARG A 138 -13.17 -0.62 -4.29
N THR A 139 -12.51 -1.75 -4.48
CA THR A 139 -12.39 -2.45 -5.77
C THR A 139 -13.73 -2.68 -6.47
N PRO A 140 -14.81 -3.15 -5.82
CA PRO A 140 -16.09 -3.36 -6.50
C PRO A 140 -16.68 -2.10 -7.14
N LEU A 141 -16.43 -0.92 -6.57
CA LEU A 141 -16.87 0.36 -7.13
C LEU A 141 -16.16 0.73 -8.43
N ALA A 142 -14.95 0.23 -8.65
CA ALA A 142 -14.17 0.51 -9.86
C ALA A 142 -14.88 0.02 -11.12
N VAL A 143 -15.70 -1.04 -11.02
CA VAL A 143 -16.53 -1.52 -12.14
C VAL A 143 -17.54 -0.48 -12.60
N VAL A 144 -18.03 0.36 -11.70
CA VAL A 144 -19.01 1.42 -11.99
C VAL A 144 -18.32 2.75 -12.26
N ASN A 145 -17.35 3.12 -11.42
CA ASN A 145 -16.64 4.40 -11.51
C ASN A 145 -15.26 4.29 -10.86
N GLY A 146 -14.23 4.11 -11.68
CA GLY A 146 -12.84 3.98 -11.21
C GLY A 146 -12.36 5.19 -10.40
N PRO A 147 -12.49 6.44 -10.88
CA PRO A 147 -12.12 7.64 -10.12
C PRO A 147 -12.79 7.74 -8.75
N ALA A 148 -14.08 7.43 -8.65
CA ALA A 148 -14.79 7.42 -7.38
C ALA A 148 -14.28 6.32 -6.46
N SER A 149 -14.03 5.11 -6.99
CA SER A 149 -13.43 4.00 -6.24
C SER A 149 -12.08 4.38 -5.64
N GLY A 150 -11.19 4.97 -6.43
CA GLY A 150 -9.88 5.42 -5.96
C GLY A 150 -9.97 6.48 -4.85
N ARG A 151 -10.82 7.50 -5.02
CA ARG A 151 -11.04 8.51 -3.98
C ARG A 151 -11.61 7.92 -2.70
N MET A 152 -12.55 6.99 -2.81
CA MET A 152 -13.15 6.33 -1.64
C MET A 152 -12.16 5.41 -0.92
N ALA A 153 -11.28 4.73 -1.63
CA ALA A 153 -10.21 3.94 -1.02
C ALA A 153 -9.26 4.80 -0.18
N ILE A 154 -8.85 5.96 -0.70
CA ILE A 154 -8.05 6.93 0.05
C ILE A 154 -8.82 7.45 1.28
N ALA A 155 -10.08 7.83 1.10
CA ALA A 155 -10.91 8.33 2.20
C ALA A 155 -11.07 7.27 3.30
N GLU A 156 -11.27 6.01 2.95
CA GLU A 156 -11.35 4.91 3.92
C GLU A 156 -10.03 4.76 4.70
N ALA A 157 -8.89 4.71 4.02
CA ALA A 157 -7.59 4.62 4.69
C ALA A 157 -7.34 5.77 5.67
N VAL A 158 -7.66 7.01 5.26
CA VAL A 158 -7.52 8.19 6.10
C VAL A 158 -8.50 8.16 7.28
N CYS A 159 -9.75 7.75 7.08
CA CYS A 159 -10.73 7.62 8.15
C CYS A 159 -10.34 6.53 9.16
N ASN A 160 -9.84 5.40 8.69
CA ASN A 160 -9.35 4.32 9.55
C ASN A 160 -8.14 4.79 10.36
N LEU A 161 -7.24 5.55 9.76
CA LEU A 161 -6.06 6.10 10.42
C LEU A 161 -6.41 7.17 11.48
N ALA A 162 -7.56 7.83 11.36
CA ALA A 162 -8.01 8.87 12.28
C ALA A 162 -8.24 8.36 13.72
N CYS A 163 -8.27 7.05 13.96
CA CYS A 163 -8.28 6.47 15.31
C CYS A 163 -6.92 6.54 16.02
N ALA A 164 -5.84 6.86 15.32
CA ALA A 164 -4.49 7.04 15.86
C ALA A 164 -4.18 8.53 16.06
N ALA A 165 -3.32 8.84 17.02
CA ALA A 165 -2.87 10.21 17.31
C ALA A 165 -1.79 10.63 16.28
N ILE A 166 -2.22 10.95 15.07
CA ILE A 166 -1.36 11.59 14.05
C ILE A 166 -1.39 13.11 14.24
N ASN A 167 -0.28 13.79 13.98
CA ASN A 167 -0.20 15.23 14.18
C ASN A 167 -0.97 16.00 13.11
N GLU A 168 -0.68 15.72 11.84
CA GLU A 168 -1.29 16.40 10.69
C GLU A 168 -1.57 15.41 9.56
N ILE A 169 -2.58 15.71 8.73
CA ILE A 169 -2.87 14.92 7.53
C ILE A 169 -1.68 14.87 6.58
N SER A 170 -0.91 15.94 6.50
CA SER A 170 0.29 16.04 5.67
C SER A 170 1.41 15.08 6.08
N ASP A 171 1.35 14.48 7.26
CA ASP A 171 2.30 13.46 7.71
C ASP A 171 2.01 12.08 7.10
N ILE A 172 0.81 11.89 6.56
CA ILE A 172 0.41 10.62 5.96
C ILE A 172 1.20 10.37 4.66
N ARG A 173 1.73 9.16 4.56
CA ARG A 173 2.35 8.65 3.33
C ARG A 173 1.59 7.42 2.87
N LEU A 174 1.29 7.37 1.59
CA LEU A 174 0.53 6.28 0.99
C LEU A 174 1.45 5.37 0.18
N SER A 175 1.16 4.08 0.28
CA SER A 175 1.54 3.09 -0.73
C SER A 175 0.28 2.71 -1.49
N ALA A 176 0.32 2.69 -2.81
CA ALA A 176 -0.86 2.39 -3.63
C ALA A 176 -0.60 1.23 -4.59
N ASN A 177 -1.54 0.31 -4.67
CA ASN A 177 -1.59 -0.72 -5.70
C ASN A 177 -2.72 -0.42 -6.68
N TRP A 178 -2.39 -0.41 -7.94
CA TRP A 178 -3.32 -0.16 -9.03
C TRP A 178 -3.41 -1.42 -9.90
N MET A 179 -4.58 -2.03 -9.91
CA MET A 179 -4.82 -3.25 -10.67
C MET A 179 -5.95 -3.04 -11.66
N ALA A 180 -5.71 -3.39 -12.91
CA ALA A 180 -6.70 -3.38 -13.97
C ALA A 180 -6.42 -4.51 -14.95
N ALA A 181 -7.44 -4.97 -15.66
CA ALA A 181 -7.31 -5.94 -16.73
C ALA A 181 -6.74 -5.24 -17.98
N ALA A 182 -5.41 -5.04 -18.00
CA ALA A 182 -4.74 -4.39 -19.13
C ALA A 182 -4.98 -5.18 -20.43
N GLY A 183 -5.31 -4.44 -21.50
CA GLY A 183 -5.68 -5.04 -22.79
C GLY A 183 -7.17 -5.28 -22.98
N GLU A 184 -7.97 -5.22 -21.91
CA GLU A 184 -9.43 -5.22 -22.02
C GLU A 184 -9.96 -3.82 -22.35
N GLU A 185 -10.95 -3.77 -23.20
CA GLU A 185 -11.52 -2.50 -23.71
C GLU A 185 -11.97 -1.56 -22.59
N GLY A 186 -11.45 -0.34 -22.57
CA GLY A 186 -11.78 0.71 -21.61
C GLY A 186 -11.09 0.60 -20.24
N GLN A 187 -10.46 -0.53 -19.89
CA GLN A 187 -9.84 -0.74 -18.58
C GLN A 187 -8.61 0.16 -18.37
N GLU A 188 -7.79 0.33 -19.39
CA GLU A 188 -6.61 1.21 -19.32
C GLU A 188 -7.00 2.68 -19.20
N GLY A 189 -8.05 3.10 -19.90
CA GLY A 189 -8.60 4.47 -19.79
C GLY A 189 -9.15 4.74 -18.39
N MET A 190 -9.89 3.79 -17.82
CA MET A 190 -10.42 3.88 -16.46
C MET A 190 -9.30 3.90 -15.42
N LEU A 191 -8.29 3.07 -15.57
CA LEU A 191 -7.11 3.07 -14.70
C LEU A 191 -6.41 4.44 -14.73
N PHE A 192 -6.15 4.98 -15.92
CA PHE A 192 -5.54 6.30 -16.08
C PHE A 192 -6.36 7.40 -15.36
N ASP A 193 -7.68 7.43 -15.58
CA ASP A 193 -8.56 8.42 -14.97
C ASP A 193 -8.62 8.26 -13.44
N THR A 194 -8.55 7.02 -12.93
CA THR A 194 -8.48 6.73 -11.50
C THR A 194 -7.19 7.25 -10.88
N VAL A 195 -6.05 6.91 -11.46
CA VAL A 195 -4.74 7.38 -10.99
C VAL A 195 -4.63 8.90 -11.05
N LYS A 196 -5.14 9.51 -12.11
CA LYS A 196 -5.20 10.97 -12.24
C LYS A 196 -6.04 11.61 -11.13
N ALA A 197 -7.25 11.09 -10.91
CA ALA A 197 -8.17 11.62 -9.89
C ALA A 197 -7.61 11.54 -8.47
N VAL A 198 -6.81 10.53 -8.19
CA VAL A 198 -6.14 10.36 -6.89
C VAL A 198 -4.84 11.15 -6.82
N GLY A 199 -3.93 10.92 -7.76
CA GLY A 199 -2.55 11.43 -7.68
C GLY A 199 -2.41 12.90 -8.07
N MET A 200 -3.28 13.41 -8.94
CA MET A 200 -3.19 14.80 -9.41
C MET A 200 -4.26 15.72 -8.81
N GLU A 201 -5.32 15.17 -8.24
CA GLU A 201 -6.42 15.97 -7.71
C GLU A 201 -6.55 15.80 -6.18
N LEU A 202 -6.91 14.59 -5.70
CA LEU A 202 -7.23 14.37 -4.29
C LEU A 202 -6.00 14.47 -3.38
N CYS A 203 -4.92 13.74 -3.68
CA CYS A 203 -3.74 13.73 -2.82
C CYS A 203 -3.08 15.11 -2.69
N PRO A 204 -2.91 15.90 -3.76
CA PRO A 204 -2.45 17.28 -3.65
C PRO A 204 -3.39 18.18 -2.84
N ALA A 205 -4.72 18.02 -2.99
CA ALA A 205 -5.69 18.80 -2.23
C ALA A 205 -5.65 18.50 -0.72
N LEU A 206 -5.29 17.27 -0.33
CA LEU A 206 -5.12 16.84 1.07
C LEU A 206 -3.70 17.09 1.60
N GLY A 207 -2.74 17.44 0.76
CA GLY A 207 -1.34 17.58 1.14
C GLY A 207 -0.63 16.25 1.44
N ILE A 208 -1.16 15.13 0.96
CA ILE A 208 -0.60 13.80 1.15
C ILE A 208 0.10 13.30 -0.13
N ALA A 209 1.04 12.36 0.02
CA ALA A 209 1.79 11.83 -1.11
C ALA A 209 1.69 10.30 -1.20
N ILE A 210 1.63 9.81 -2.44
CA ILE A 210 1.86 8.40 -2.76
C ILE A 210 3.33 8.27 -3.10
N THR A 211 4.10 7.66 -2.21
CA THR A 211 5.56 7.56 -2.33
C THR A 211 6.01 6.23 -2.89
N VAL A 212 5.16 5.21 -2.81
CA VAL A 212 5.42 3.83 -3.25
C VAL A 212 4.14 3.24 -3.85
N GLY A 213 4.31 2.39 -4.87
CA GLY A 213 3.20 1.65 -5.48
C GLY A 213 3.48 1.20 -6.88
#